data_dd9347dc28c224a59d81f69ae2eccfb1
#
_entry.id   dd9347dc28c224a59d81f69ae2eccfb1
#
_cell.length_a   1.000
_cell.length_b   1.000
_cell.length_c   1.000
_cell.angle_alpha   90.00
_cell.angle_beta   90.00
_cell.angle_gamma   90.00
#
_symmetry.space_group_name_H-M   'P 1'
#
loop_
_entity.id
_entity.type
_entity.pdbx_description
1 polymer ?
#
loop_
_entity_poly.entity_id
_entity_poly.type
_entity_poly.pdbx_seq_one_letter_code
_entity_poly.pdbx_strand_id
1 'polypeptide(L)'
;MKALKKFYSWNHYIYFIFFLAVLVFTVSAYVDIKNKENFIKHNKPVKVYILNIYRFAKSSSTCDVTYNNSVYKGIPYPGKLKEGEYNDTIFYYDKEKDILFVGKVEYKIVYILSSLSFFFLLLWIKNIRKS
;
A
#
# COMPACT_ATOMS: atom_id res chain seq x y z
N MET A 1 -17.93 0.66 -41.84
CA MET A 1 -17.41 1.87 -41.17
C MET A 1 -18.08 2.22 -39.85
N LYS A 2 -19.38 2.00 -39.70
CA LYS A 2 -20.06 2.19 -38.39
C LYS A 2 -19.49 1.28 -37.29
N ALA A 3 -19.06 0.06 -37.62
CA ALA A 3 -18.45 -0.87 -36.65
C ALA A 3 -17.10 -0.39 -36.15
N LEU A 4 -16.30 0.26 -37.00
CA LEU A 4 -14.99 0.82 -36.62
C LEU A 4 -15.12 2.01 -35.69
N LYS A 5 -16.07 2.91 -35.93
CA LYS A 5 -16.37 4.03 -35.03
C LYS A 5 -16.82 3.55 -33.65
N LYS A 6 -17.64 2.50 -33.61
CA LYS A 6 -18.12 1.89 -32.38
C LYS A 6 -16.95 1.24 -31.60
N PHE A 7 -16.03 0.61 -32.31
CA PHE A 7 -14.83 -0.01 -31.73
C PHE A 7 -13.88 1.05 -31.14
N TYR A 8 -13.64 2.16 -31.85
CA TYR A 8 -12.84 3.27 -31.34
C TYR A 8 -13.48 3.95 -30.14
N SER A 9 -14.79 4.07 -30.12
CA SER A 9 -15.54 4.61 -28.97
C SER A 9 -15.38 3.72 -27.74
N TRP A 10 -15.36 2.40 -27.90
CA TRP A 10 -15.15 1.46 -26.82
C TRP A 10 -13.74 1.57 -26.23
N ASN A 11 -12.70 1.66 -27.06
CA ASN A 11 -11.32 1.82 -26.62
C ASN A 11 -11.15 3.11 -25.81
N HIS A 12 -11.85 4.16 -26.21
CA HIS A 12 -11.85 5.42 -25.52
C HIS A 12 -12.40 5.29 -24.09
N TYR A 13 -13.53 4.61 -23.92
CA TYR A 13 -14.13 4.38 -22.59
C TYR A 13 -13.28 3.44 -21.74
N ILE A 14 -12.62 2.46 -22.34
CA ILE A 14 -11.74 1.53 -21.63
C ILE A 14 -10.61 2.29 -20.91
N TYR A 15 -9.93 3.18 -21.62
CA TYR A 15 -8.84 3.98 -21.02
C TYR A 15 -9.37 4.89 -19.92
N PHE A 16 -10.53 5.46 -20.10
CA PHE A 16 -11.15 6.31 -19.08
C PHE A 16 -11.52 5.51 -17.83
N ILE A 17 -12.07 4.30 -17.99
CA ILE A 17 -12.42 3.41 -16.90
C ILE A 17 -11.16 2.99 -16.13
N PHE A 18 -10.08 2.62 -16.82
CA PHE A 18 -8.80 2.30 -16.18
C PHE A 18 -8.23 3.49 -15.42
N PHE A 19 -8.30 4.67 -16.01
CA PHE A 19 -7.87 5.91 -15.34
C PHE A 19 -8.61 6.13 -14.03
N LEU A 20 -9.94 6.01 -14.04
CA LEU A 20 -10.77 6.17 -12.84
C LEU A 20 -10.45 5.10 -11.79
N ALA A 21 -10.29 3.85 -12.20
CA ALA A 21 -9.96 2.75 -11.29
C ALA A 21 -8.62 3.01 -10.59
N VAL A 22 -7.59 3.35 -11.35
CA VAL A 22 -6.25 3.64 -10.80
C VAL A 22 -6.30 4.88 -9.91
N LEU A 23 -7.08 5.90 -10.28
CA LEU A 23 -7.25 7.10 -9.47
C LEU A 23 -7.86 6.77 -8.11
N VAL A 24 -8.90 5.93 -8.08
CA VAL A 24 -9.53 5.49 -6.83
C VAL A 24 -8.52 4.75 -5.94
N PHE A 25 -7.75 3.83 -6.52
CA PHE A 25 -6.71 3.11 -5.78
C PHE A 25 -5.63 4.06 -5.25
N THR A 26 -5.25 5.07 -6.03
CA THR A 26 -4.25 6.07 -5.62
C THR A 26 -4.73 6.87 -4.41
N VAL A 27 -5.97 7.36 -4.47
CA VAL A 27 -6.56 8.15 -3.36
C VAL A 27 -6.69 7.27 -2.12
N SER A 28 -7.17 6.04 -2.28
CA SER A 28 -7.32 5.09 -1.16
C SER A 28 -5.98 4.80 -0.50
N ALA A 29 -4.93 4.51 -1.28
CA ALA A 29 -3.58 4.28 -0.77
C ALA A 29 -3.03 5.51 -0.04
N TYR A 30 -3.25 6.70 -0.59
CA TYR A 30 -2.80 7.95 0.03
C TYR A 30 -3.48 8.18 1.39
N VAL A 31 -4.80 7.96 1.46
CA VAL A 31 -5.56 8.12 2.71
C VAL A 31 -5.07 7.13 3.76
N ASP A 32 -4.87 5.87 3.38
CA ASP A 32 -4.38 4.84 4.30
C ASP A 32 -2.99 5.20 4.86
N ILE A 33 -2.09 5.65 4.00
CA ILE A 33 -0.74 6.06 4.41
C ILE A 33 -0.79 7.28 5.32
N LYS A 34 -1.63 8.28 5.01
CA LYS A 34 -1.82 9.47 5.85
C LYS A 34 -2.38 9.12 7.22
N ASN A 35 -3.35 8.23 7.29
CA ASN A 35 -3.92 7.77 8.55
C ASN A 35 -2.87 7.07 9.40
N LYS A 36 -2.05 6.23 8.78
CA LYS A 36 -0.95 5.54 9.44
C LYS A 36 0.10 6.53 9.97
N GLU A 37 0.47 7.51 9.15
CA GLU A 37 1.40 8.57 9.55
C GLU A 37 0.88 9.37 10.74
N ASN A 38 -0.38 9.77 10.71
CA ASN A 38 -1.02 10.49 11.82
C ASN A 38 -1.06 9.63 13.09
N PHE A 39 -1.35 8.35 12.95
CA PHE A 39 -1.34 7.42 14.08
C PHE A 39 0.04 7.37 14.74
N ILE A 40 1.09 7.25 13.93
CA ILE A 40 2.48 7.19 14.42
C ILE A 40 2.86 8.47 15.16
N LYS A 41 2.41 9.62 14.68
CA LYS A 41 2.70 10.91 15.32
C LYS A 41 2.04 11.06 16.69
N HIS A 42 0.87 10.45 16.89
CA HIS A 42 0.08 10.62 18.11
C HIS A 42 0.20 9.46 19.10
N ASN A 43 0.94 8.42 18.75
CA ASN A 43 1.09 7.23 19.59
C ASN A 43 2.57 6.89 19.74
N LYS A 44 2.88 6.15 20.81
CA LYS A 44 4.24 5.66 21.07
C LYS A 44 4.39 4.22 20.61
N PRO A 45 5.60 3.79 20.22
CA PRO A 45 5.83 2.39 19.93
C PRO A 45 5.53 1.50 21.14
N VAL A 46 5.11 0.28 20.89
CA VAL A 46 4.83 -0.71 21.91
C VAL A 46 5.93 -1.77 21.94
N LYS A 47 6.11 -2.39 23.11
CA LYS A 47 7.09 -3.46 23.28
C LYS A 47 6.50 -4.80 22.85
N VAL A 48 7.15 -5.46 21.91
CA VAL A 48 6.73 -6.76 21.40
C VAL A 48 7.88 -7.77 21.50
N TYR A 49 7.52 -9.05 21.54
CA TYR A 49 8.50 -10.14 21.51
C TYR A 49 8.46 -10.80 20.15
N ILE A 50 9.62 -10.93 19.52
CA ILE A 50 9.74 -11.47 18.15
C ILE A 50 9.87 -12.99 18.24
N LEU A 51 8.85 -13.71 17.75
CA LEU A 51 8.80 -15.16 17.78
C LEU A 51 9.53 -15.79 16.61
N ASN A 52 9.13 -15.42 15.38
CA ASN A 52 9.65 -16.00 14.16
C ASN A 52 9.91 -14.92 13.13
N ILE A 53 10.92 -15.14 12.30
CA ILE A 53 11.26 -14.25 11.19
C ILE A 53 11.25 -15.08 9.90
N TYR A 54 10.51 -14.59 8.90
CA TYR A 54 10.45 -15.19 7.57
C TYR A 54 11.11 -14.25 6.58
N ARG A 55 12.21 -14.69 5.99
CA ARG A 55 12.95 -13.92 4.99
C ARG A 55 12.62 -14.42 3.59
N PHE A 56 11.98 -13.57 2.82
CA PHE A 56 11.73 -13.83 1.41
C PHE A 56 12.77 -13.10 0.56
N ALA A 57 13.03 -13.62 -0.64
CA ALA A 57 14.10 -13.07 -1.50
C ALA A 57 13.87 -11.57 -1.78
N LYS A 58 14.88 -10.82 -1.52
CA LYS A 58 15.18 -9.43 -1.92
C LYS A 58 14.50 -8.25 -1.23
N SER A 59 13.32 -8.31 -0.61
CA SER A 59 12.81 -7.07 -0.02
C SER A 59 11.64 -7.21 0.95
N SER A 60 11.03 -8.37 1.05
CA SER A 60 9.87 -8.55 1.92
C SER A 60 10.18 -9.57 2.99
N SER A 61 10.53 -9.08 4.17
CA SER A 61 10.61 -9.92 5.35
C SER A 61 9.35 -9.71 6.18
N THR A 62 8.85 -10.81 6.76
CA THR A 62 7.74 -10.76 7.70
C THR A 62 8.13 -11.40 9.00
N CYS A 63 7.45 -11.05 10.08
CA CYS A 63 7.70 -11.63 11.39
C CYS A 63 6.40 -11.92 12.12
N ASP A 64 6.48 -12.90 13.02
CA ASP A 64 5.43 -13.17 14.00
C ASP A 64 5.89 -12.62 15.34
N VAL A 65 5.03 -11.88 16.03
CA VAL A 65 5.36 -11.26 17.31
C VAL A 65 4.23 -11.50 18.31
N THR A 66 4.58 -11.45 19.60
CA THR A 66 3.58 -11.45 20.67
C THR A 66 3.48 -10.06 21.29
N TYR A 67 2.27 -9.65 21.53
CA TYR A 67 1.94 -8.42 22.23
C TYR A 67 0.68 -8.66 23.06
N ASN A 68 0.75 -8.31 24.36
CA ASN A 68 -0.38 -8.41 25.29
C ASN A 68 -1.05 -9.80 25.27
N ASN A 69 -0.24 -10.87 25.33
CA ASN A 69 -0.64 -12.27 25.33
C ASN A 69 -1.32 -12.76 24.04
N SER A 70 -1.23 -12.00 22.97
CA SER A 70 -1.75 -12.37 21.66
C SER A 70 -0.61 -12.49 20.65
N VAL A 71 -0.79 -13.40 19.68
CA VAL A 71 0.18 -13.60 18.59
C VAL A 71 -0.33 -12.90 17.34
N TYR A 72 0.51 -12.04 16.76
CA TYR A 72 0.25 -11.34 15.51
C TYR A 72 1.19 -11.90 14.45
N LYS A 73 0.64 -12.43 13.36
CA LYS A 73 1.39 -13.15 12.33
C LYS A 73 1.58 -12.34 11.06
N GLY A 74 2.71 -12.57 10.38
CA GLY A 74 2.94 -12.06 9.05
C GLY A 74 3.09 -10.55 8.96
N ILE A 75 3.68 -9.91 9.96
CA ILE A 75 3.87 -8.46 9.98
C ILE A 75 5.07 -8.09 9.10
N PRO A 76 4.89 -7.31 8.02
CA PRO A 76 6.01 -6.83 7.22
C PRO A 76 6.88 -5.88 8.04
N TYR A 77 8.20 -6.03 7.91
CA TYR A 77 9.12 -5.14 8.59
C TYR A 77 10.31 -4.78 7.69
N PRO A 78 10.85 -3.56 7.80
CA PRO A 78 12.10 -3.19 7.17
C PRO A 78 13.27 -3.45 8.13
N GLY A 79 14.43 -3.74 7.59
CA GLY A 79 15.65 -3.85 8.37
C GLY A 79 15.90 -5.23 8.94
N LYS A 80 16.71 -5.28 9.99
CA LYS A 80 17.14 -6.52 10.61
C LYS A 80 16.53 -6.66 12.00
N LEU A 81 15.70 -7.67 12.17
CA LEU A 81 15.22 -8.09 13.48
C LEU A 81 15.80 -9.46 13.82
N LYS A 82 15.83 -9.79 15.10
CA LYS A 82 16.31 -11.09 15.58
C LYS A 82 15.22 -11.80 16.36
N GLU A 83 15.06 -13.10 16.08
CA GLU A 83 14.17 -13.95 16.84
C GLU A 83 14.57 -14.03 18.30
N GLY A 84 13.58 -14.12 19.19
CA GLY A 84 13.84 -14.24 20.63
C GLY A 84 14.21 -12.94 21.32
N GLU A 85 14.09 -11.81 20.65
CA GLU A 85 14.38 -10.49 21.22
C GLU A 85 13.12 -9.66 21.37
N TYR A 86 13.14 -8.72 22.32
CA TYR A 86 12.10 -7.71 22.46
C TYR A 86 12.45 -6.52 21.58
N ASN A 87 11.40 -5.88 21.03
CA ASN A 87 11.54 -4.63 20.28
C ASN A 87 10.51 -3.64 20.77
N ASP A 88 10.93 -2.42 21.09
CA ASP A 88 10.07 -1.36 21.61
C ASP A 88 10.18 -0.06 20.81
N THR A 89 10.79 -0.09 19.62
CA THR A 89 11.10 1.13 18.87
C THR A 89 10.30 1.28 17.57
N ILE A 90 9.86 0.21 16.95
CA ILE A 90 9.29 0.26 15.60
C ILE A 90 7.86 -0.25 15.48
N PHE A 91 7.34 -0.97 16.48
CA PHE A 91 6.00 -1.56 16.40
C PHE A 91 4.95 -0.68 17.05
N TYR A 92 3.82 -0.51 16.35
CA TYR A 92 2.67 0.27 16.82
C TYR A 92 1.45 -0.63 16.88
N TYR A 93 0.62 -0.42 17.88
CA TYR A 93 -0.62 -1.18 18.08
C TYR A 93 -1.82 -0.27 17.92
N ASP A 94 -2.70 -0.62 16.98
CA ASP A 94 -3.98 0.04 16.78
C ASP A 94 -5.05 -0.73 17.54
N LYS A 95 -5.49 -0.18 18.67
CA LYS A 95 -6.46 -0.81 19.58
C LYS A 95 -7.83 -0.98 18.94
N GLU A 96 -8.26 -0.04 18.10
CA GLU A 96 -9.57 -0.08 17.47
C GLU A 96 -9.68 -1.22 16.46
N LYS A 97 -8.64 -1.45 15.68
CA LYS A 97 -8.60 -2.49 14.65
C LYS A 97 -7.96 -3.78 15.13
N ASP A 98 -7.38 -3.79 16.34
CA ASP A 98 -6.61 -4.90 16.88
C ASP A 98 -5.55 -5.40 15.90
N ILE A 99 -4.76 -4.47 15.36
CA ILE A 99 -3.64 -4.76 14.46
C ILE A 99 -2.34 -4.20 15.00
N LEU A 100 -1.27 -4.91 14.69
CA LEU A 100 0.08 -4.51 15.02
C LEU A 100 0.84 -4.30 13.73
N PHE A 101 1.57 -3.18 13.61
CA PHE A 101 2.27 -2.84 12.38
C PHE A 101 3.58 -2.11 12.69
N VAL A 102 4.49 -2.14 11.72
CA VAL A 102 5.76 -1.41 11.81
C VAL A 102 5.52 0.04 11.36
N GLY A 103 6.02 0.98 12.17
CA GLY A 103 5.84 2.40 11.95
C GLY A 103 6.72 2.98 10.85
N LYS A 104 6.68 2.39 9.66
CA LYS A 104 7.38 2.91 8.49
C LYS A 104 6.35 3.37 7.47
N VAL A 105 6.44 4.64 7.10
CA VAL A 105 5.55 5.24 6.10
C VAL A 105 6.30 5.39 4.79
N GLU A 106 5.80 4.75 3.74
CA GLU A 106 6.36 4.86 2.39
C GLU A 106 5.30 5.33 1.41
N TYR A 107 5.60 6.40 0.69
CA TYR A 107 4.72 6.94 -0.36
C TYR A 107 5.03 6.38 -1.75
N LYS A 108 5.93 5.38 -1.84
CA LYS A 108 6.36 4.80 -3.11
C LYS A 108 5.20 4.28 -3.96
N ILE A 109 4.25 3.58 -3.33
CA ILE A 109 3.08 3.04 -4.04
C ILE A 109 2.20 4.16 -4.60
N VAL A 110 2.07 5.27 -3.87
CA VAL A 110 1.31 6.44 -4.31
C VAL A 110 1.95 7.06 -5.56
N TYR A 111 3.26 7.20 -5.58
CA TYR A 111 3.98 7.72 -6.73
C TYR A 111 3.84 6.82 -7.96
N ILE A 112 3.94 5.51 -7.79
CA ILE A 112 3.76 4.53 -8.87
C ILE A 112 2.35 4.61 -9.43
N LEU A 113 1.33 4.61 -8.57
CA LEU A 113 -0.07 4.68 -8.99
C LEU A 113 -0.40 6.02 -9.65
N SER A 114 0.16 7.12 -9.15
CA SER A 114 -0.02 8.46 -9.75
C SER A 114 0.57 8.50 -11.15
N SER A 115 1.76 7.95 -11.34
CA SER A 115 2.40 7.86 -12.66
C SER A 115 1.57 7.03 -13.63
N LEU A 116 1.02 5.91 -13.16
CA LEU A 116 0.17 5.05 -13.96
C LEU A 116 -1.14 5.75 -14.36
N SER A 117 -1.77 6.49 -13.44
CA SER A 117 -2.95 7.31 -13.72
C SER A 117 -2.67 8.33 -14.80
N PHE A 118 -1.55 9.02 -14.69
CA PHE A 118 -1.13 10.03 -15.67
C PHE A 118 -0.91 9.40 -17.04
N PHE A 119 -0.30 8.22 -17.09
CA PHE A 119 -0.09 7.48 -18.32
C PHE A 119 -1.42 7.14 -19.02
N PHE A 120 -2.39 6.61 -18.28
CA PHE A 120 -3.72 6.30 -18.82
C PHE A 120 -4.45 7.56 -19.27
N LEU A 121 -4.29 8.67 -18.55
CA LEU A 121 -4.87 9.96 -18.95
C LEU A 121 -4.30 10.43 -20.30
N LEU A 122 -3.00 10.31 -20.49
CA LEU A 122 -2.35 10.65 -21.77
C LEU A 122 -2.84 9.77 -22.91
N LEU A 123 -3.00 8.47 -22.67
CA LEU A 123 -3.55 7.55 -23.68
C LEU A 123 -4.98 7.91 -24.07
N TRP A 124 -5.78 8.27 -23.09
CA TRP A 124 -7.16 8.71 -23.30
C TRP A 124 -7.21 9.99 -24.15
N ILE A 125 -6.42 11.00 -23.82
CA ILE A 125 -6.32 12.25 -24.57
C ILE A 125 -5.86 11.98 -26.00
N LYS A 126 -4.85 11.14 -26.17
CA LYS A 126 -4.33 10.77 -27.50
C LYS A 126 -5.41 10.12 -28.36
N ASN A 127 -6.25 9.24 -27.77
CA ASN A 127 -7.35 8.61 -28.48
C ASN A 127 -8.45 9.60 -28.88
N ILE A 128 -8.75 10.58 -28.03
CA ILE A 128 -9.70 11.64 -28.36
C ILE A 128 -9.22 12.41 -29.58
N ARG A 129 -7.94 12.77 -29.64
CA ARG A 129 -7.37 13.55 -30.76
C ARG A 129 -7.35 12.78 -32.07
N LYS A 130 -7.27 11.44 -32.02
CA LYS A 130 -7.30 10.60 -33.23
C LYS A 130 -8.70 10.33 -33.76
N SER A 131 -9.71 10.57 -32.99
CA SER A 131 -11.10 10.43 -33.40
C SER A 131 -11.66 11.78 -33.87
#